data_2bb8adbe1c126e144cd76ce044d998f9
#
_entry.id   2bb8adbe1c126e144cd76ce044d998f9
#
_cell.length_a   1.000
_cell.length_b   1.000
_cell.length_c   1.000
_cell.angle_alpha   90.00
_cell.angle_beta   90.00
_cell.angle_gamma   90.00
#
_symmetry.space_group_name_H-M   'P 1'
#
loop_
_entity.id
_entity.type
_entity.pdbx_description
1 polymer ?
#
loop_
_entity_poly.entity_id
_entity_poly.type
_entity_poly.pdbx_seq_one_letter_code
_entity_poly.pdbx_strand_id
1 'polypeptide(L)'
;LYISQQIAADAVHQVFSGRNLTTALPASLSNFPNATPQQKGAAADLSYGTLRFYGEIDAYLRALLEKPLDDERIHALLLVAIYQLAHDKADAFTVVNQAVHAVSQLKKPPVKTWAKGLVNAILRNFLRQKEQLAAKSKNNEVASYSYPQWWISKLKTQYPNDWQGMLTVGNQHPPMSLRVNVQKISAVDYLQLLVRSEIDAVQVGAQAVVLTKPIAVEKIPGFTDGVVSVQDYGAQLAAHLIDAQAGVRVLDACCAPGGKTGHILELANVQMTALDSDEVRLQRVQGNLARLNLKANLLVGDASATDWYDGVPFDRILADVPCTASGIVRRHVDIKWLRREADIASFAAQQAKILPTLWQMLAKGGKLLYVTCSVFKEENQDQIDQFLMKHSDATQLSIDNVLDSTHQNITHMQGQLIPSNSHDGFFYALLQKN
;
A
#
# COMPACT_ATOMS: atom_id res chain seq x y z
N LEU A 1 13.47 10.65 23.32
CA LEU A 1 13.76 9.95 22.04
C LEU A 1 13.84 8.42 22.18
N TYR A 2 14.34 7.84 23.28
CA TYR A 2 14.36 6.37 23.48
C TYR A 2 12.95 5.75 23.41
N ILE A 3 11.90 6.49 23.78
CA ILE A 3 10.50 6.08 23.65
C ILE A 3 10.16 5.76 22.18
N SER A 4 10.60 6.61 21.23
CA SER A 4 10.36 6.37 19.80
C SER A 4 11.02 5.09 19.30
N GLN A 5 12.25 4.79 19.76
CA GLN A 5 12.93 3.52 19.45
C GLN A 5 12.20 2.32 20.06
N GLN A 6 11.70 2.43 21.29
CA GLN A 6 10.95 1.35 21.93
C GLN A 6 9.65 1.04 21.21
N ILE A 7 8.86 2.08 20.88
CA ILE A 7 7.62 1.92 20.11
C ILE A 7 7.91 1.28 18.75
N ALA A 8 8.94 1.78 18.05
CA ALA A 8 9.31 1.25 16.74
C ALA A 8 9.81 -0.20 16.82
N ALA A 9 10.64 -0.53 17.81
CA ALA A 9 11.14 -1.88 18.01
C ALA A 9 10.00 -2.86 18.36
N ASP A 10 9.03 -2.45 19.19
CA ASP A 10 7.86 -3.27 19.50
C ASP A 10 6.98 -3.47 18.26
N ALA A 11 6.73 -2.42 17.46
CA ALA A 11 5.97 -2.53 16.21
C ALA A 11 6.66 -3.46 15.19
N VAL A 12 7.97 -3.32 15.00
CA VAL A 12 8.78 -4.17 14.11
C VAL A 12 8.77 -5.63 14.58
N HIS A 13 8.93 -5.86 15.89
CA HIS A 13 8.82 -7.19 16.48
C HIS A 13 7.46 -7.84 16.23
N GLN A 14 6.37 -7.08 16.42
CA GLN A 14 5.01 -7.56 16.13
C GLN A 14 4.81 -7.89 14.64
N VAL A 15 5.44 -7.13 13.73
CA VAL A 15 5.39 -7.46 12.29
C VAL A 15 6.08 -8.78 12.02
N PHE A 16 7.26 -9.04 12.56
CA PHE A 16 7.93 -10.33 12.39
C PHE A 16 7.20 -11.49 13.09
N SER A 17 6.33 -11.19 14.05
CA SER A 17 5.38 -12.16 14.62
C SER A 17 4.11 -12.36 13.78
N GLY A 18 4.00 -11.77 12.57
CA GLY A 18 2.92 -11.98 11.60
C GLY A 18 1.82 -10.92 11.59
N ARG A 19 1.93 -9.84 12.39
CA ARG A 19 0.96 -8.73 12.35
C ARG A 19 1.31 -7.72 11.26
N ASN A 20 0.31 -7.14 10.58
CA ASN A 20 0.57 -6.03 9.67
C ASN A 20 0.93 -4.75 10.47
N LEU A 21 1.76 -3.88 9.86
CA LEU A 21 2.26 -2.66 10.51
C LEU A 21 1.12 -1.69 10.85
N THR A 22 0.07 -1.64 10.05
CA THR A 22 -1.10 -0.77 10.28
C THR A 22 -1.87 -1.12 11.55
N THR A 23 -1.71 -2.35 12.05
CA THR A 23 -2.26 -2.81 13.34
C THR A 23 -1.21 -2.79 14.44
N ALA A 24 0.02 -3.20 14.13
CA ALA A 24 1.12 -3.30 15.10
C ALA A 24 1.53 -1.93 15.66
N LEU A 25 1.67 -0.92 14.80
CA LEU A 25 2.12 0.41 15.23
C LEU A 25 1.13 1.11 16.17
N PRO A 26 -0.19 1.16 15.89
CA PRO A 26 -1.17 1.68 16.86
C PRO A 26 -1.18 0.91 18.19
N ALA A 27 -1.07 -0.42 18.14
CA ALA A 27 -0.98 -1.25 19.34
C ALA A 27 0.27 -0.92 20.17
N SER A 28 1.43 -0.75 19.53
CA SER A 28 2.66 -0.32 20.21
C SER A 28 2.55 1.08 20.78
N LEU A 29 1.93 2.02 20.07
CA LEU A 29 1.68 3.39 20.54
C LEU A 29 0.77 3.44 21.77
N SER A 30 -0.23 2.56 21.87
CA SER A 30 -1.11 2.50 23.03
C SER A 30 -0.43 2.16 24.34
N ASN A 31 0.72 1.47 24.29
CA ASN A 31 1.56 1.18 25.45
C ASN A 31 2.31 2.41 26.00
N PHE A 32 2.30 3.54 25.23
CA PHE A 32 2.98 4.78 25.58
C PHE A 32 2.04 5.99 25.50
N PRO A 33 0.99 6.05 26.35
CA PRO A 33 -0.06 7.08 26.25
C PRO A 33 0.48 8.51 26.39
N ASN A 34 1.57 8.69 27.14
CA ASN A 34 2.23 9.98 27.36
C ASN A 34 3.26 10.36 26.29
N ALA A 35 3.39 9.59 25.21
CA ALA A 35 4.30 9.93 24.11
C ALA A 35 3.79 11.18 23.38
N THR A 36 4.68 12.15 23.18
CA THR A 36 4.36 13.38 22.47
C THR A 36 4.06 13.10 20.98
N PRO A 37 3.31 13.99 20.27
CA PRO A 37 3.08 13.84 18.84
C PRO A 37 4.38 13.67 18.04
N GLN A 38 5.44 14.40 18.39
CA GLN A 38 6.75 14.28 17.77
C GLN A 38 7.36 12.88 18.01
N GLN A 39 7.25 12.32 19.22
CA GLN A 39 7.73 10.97 19.51
C GLN A 39 6.95 9.90 18.73
N LYS A 40 5.63 10.06 18.59
CA LYS A 40 4.76 9.18 17.81
C LYS A 40 5.12 9.23 16.33
N GLY A 41 5.33 10.43 15.77
CA GLY A 41 5.78 10.62 14.40
C GLY A 41 7.15 10.01 14.13
N ALA A 42 8.11 10.22 15.04
CA ALA A 42 9.43 9.60 14.94
C ALA A 42 9.36 8.07 15.04
N ALA A 43 8.52 7.51 15.91
CA ALA A 43 8.32 6.06 16.01
C ALA A 43 7.74 5.48 14.71
N ALA A 44 6.80 6.18 14.06
CA ALA A 44 6.27 5.79 12.77
C ALA A 44 7.38 5.80 11.69
N ASP A 45 8.15 6.89 11.54
CA ASP A 45 9.26 6.97 10.57
C ASP A 45 10.26 5.83 10.78
N LEU A 46 10.62 5.54 12.03
CA LEU A 46 11.53 4.45 12.37
C LEU A 46 10.96 3.07 12.03
N SER A 47 9.68 2.83 12.31
CA SER A 47 9.03 1.55 11.99
C SER A 47 8.96 1.31 10.50
N TYR A 48 8.45 2.29 9.74
CA TYR A 48 8.36 2.22 8.29
C TYR A 48 9.73 2.12 7.64
N GLY A 49 10.71 2.91 8.08
CA GLY A 49 12.04 2.92 7.53
C GLY A 49 12.80 1.62 7.80
N THR A 50 12.73 1.08 9.01
CA THR A 50 13.35 -0.21 9.36
C THR A 50 12.81 -1.33 8.48
N LEU A 51 11.49 -1.43 8.30
CA LEU A 51 10.88 -2.46 7.45
C LEU A 51 11.15 -2.23 5.97
N ARG A 52 11.20 -0.96 5.53
CA ARG A 52 11.53 -0.59 4.15
C ARG A 52 12.91 -1.07 3.73
N PHE A 53 13.90 -0.92 4.63
CA PHE A 53 15.31 -1.27 4.39
C PHE A 53 15.75 -2.51 5.19
N TYR A 54 14.82 -3.36 5.61
CA TYR A 54 15.13 -4.51 6.46
C TYR A 54 16.19 -5.43 5.86
N GLY A 55 16.15 -5.71 4.55
CA GLY A 55 17.13 -6.59 3.92
C GLY A 55 18.58 -6.08 4.05
N GLU A 56 18.76 -4.77 3.90
CA GLU A 56 20.04 -4.09 4.10
C GLU A 56 20.48 -4.14 5.59
N ILE A 57 19.58 -3.75 6.48
CA ILE A 57 19.85 -3.61 7.90
C ILE A 57 20.11 -4.96 8.55
N ASP A 58 19.35 -5.98 8.20
CA ASP A 58 19.54 -7.35 8.69
C ASP A 58 20.87 -7.95 8.21
N ALA A 59 21.29 -7.65 6.98
CA ALA A 59 22.60 -8.05 6.49
C ALA A 59 23.75 -7.42 7.31
N TYR A 60 23.62 -6.15 7.68
CA TYR A 60 24.57 -5.49 8.57
C TYR A 60 24.59 -6.12 9.95
N LEU A 61 23.43 -6.33 10.55
CA LEU A 61 23.32 -6.92 11.88
C LEU A 61 23.88 -8.33 11.92
N ARG A 62 23.53 -9.18 10.95
CA ARG A 62 24.07 -10.56 10.86
C ARG A 62 25.60 -10.60 10.71
N ALA A 63 26.18 -9.64 9.97
CA ALA A 63 27.63 -9.56 9.82
C ALA A 63 28.36 -9.15 11.10
N LEU A 64 27.65 -8.52 12.05
CA LEU A 64 28.20 -8.07 13.34
C LEU A 64 27.96 -9.07 14.48
N LEU A 65 27.10 -10.06 14.28
CA LEU A 65 26.74 -11.08 15.26
C LEU A 65 27.55 -12.36 15.01
N GLU A 66 28.19 -12.90 16.06
CA GLU A 66 28.82 -14.21 16.00
C GLU A 66 27.80 -15.36 15.96
N LYS A 67 26.63 -15.13 16.58
CA LYS A 67 25.50 -16.07 16.63
C LYS A 67 24.18 -15.30 16.68
N PRO A 68 23.06 -15.90 16.21
CA PRO A 68 21.74 -15.30 16.32
C PRO A 68 21.40 -14.89 17.77
N LEU A 69 20.59 -13.85 17.91
CA LEU A 69 20.10 -13.40 19.21
C LEU A 69 18.87 -14.22 19.62
N ASP A 70 18.86 -14.68 20.86
CA ASP A 70 17.73 -15.42 21.43
C ASP A 70 16.52 -14.52 21.75
N ASP A 71 16.74 -13.23 22.04
CA ASP A 71 15.69 -12.27 22.37
C ASP A 71 15.35 -11.41 21.15
N GLU A 72 14.20 -11.72 20.52
CA GLU A 72 13.71 -11.04 19.32
C GLU A 72 13.42 -9.55 19.54
N ARG A 73 13.17 -9.11 20.79
CA ARG A 73 12.95 -7.70 21.12
C ARG A 73 14.26 -6.92 21.03
N ILE A 74 15.39 -7.53 21.48
CA ILE A 74 16.73 -6.94 21.34
C ILE A 74 17.10 -6.90 19.86
N HIS A 75 16.78 -7.96 19.11
CA HIS A 75 16.99 -8.00 17.66
C HIS A 75 16.26 -6.85 16.98
N ALA A 76 14.96 -6.68 17.23
CA ALA A 76 14.16 -5.59 16.67
C ALA A 76 14.69 -4.20 17.05
N LEU A 77 15.12 -4.01 18.32
CA LEU A 77 15.72 -2.74 18.76
C LEU A 77 17.03 -2.43 18.03
N LEU A 78 17.88 -3.44 17.81
CA LEU A 78 19.12 -3.28 17.04
C LEU A 78 18.84 -2.94 15.59
N LEU A 79 17.84 -3.58 14.94
CA LEU A 79 17.43 -3.22 13.58
C LEU A 79 17.01 -1.75 13.48
N VAL A 80 16.18 -1.27 14.41
CA VAL A 80 15.75 0.14 14.45
C VAL A 80 16.95 1.08 14.67
N ALA A 81 17.86 0.76 15.59
CA ALA A 81 19.01 1.61 15.84
C ALA A 81 20.01 1.61 14.66
N ILE A 82 20.25 0.45 14.03
CA ILE A 82 21.10 0.36 12.83
C ILE A 82 20.47 1.14 11.66
N TYR A 83 19.14 1.07 11.47
CA TYR A 83 18.45 1.90 10.49
C TYR A 83 18.74 3.39 10.72
N GLN A 84 18.63 3.87 11.95
CA GLN A 84 18.92 5.27 12.27
C GLN A 84 20.37 5.66 11.94
N LEU A 85 21.33 4.79 12.24
CA LEU A 85 22.75 5.01 11.98
C LEU A 85 23.12 4.87 10.50
N ALA A 86 22.51 3.92 9.78
CA ALA A 86 22.78 3.67 8.37
C ALA A 86 22.28 4.82 7.48
N HIS A 87 21.10 5.34 7.81
CA HIS A 87 20.42 6.40 7.05
C HIS A 87 20.52 7.80 7.69
N ASP A 88 21.47 8.00 8.61
CA ASP A 88 21.82 9.28 9.23
C ASP A 88 20.59 10.06 9.78
N LYS A 89 19.66 9.33 10.41
CA LYS A 89 18.39 9.90 10.93
C LYS A 89 18.56 10.74 12.20
N ALA A 90 19.65 10.55 12.93
CA ALA A 90 20.00 11.32 14.11
C ALA A 90 21.50 11.16 14.41
N ASP A 91 22.02 12.03 15.32
CA ASP A 91 23.40 11.94 15.79
C ASP A 91 23.73 10.57 16.36
N ALA A 92 24.87 10.01 15.96
CA ALA A 92 25.28 8.65 16.28
C ALA A 92 25.40 8.38 17.80
N PHE A 93 25.97 9.33 18.55
CA PHE A 93 26.09 9.20 20.00
C PHE A 93 24.70 9.15 20.65
N THR A 94 23.79 9.99 20.20
CA THR A 94 22.39 10.01 20.66
C THR A 94 21.70 8.70 20.39
N VAL A 95 21.80 8.16 19.15
CA VAL A 95 21.16 6.88 18.78
C VAL A 95 21.65 5.73 19.67
N VAL A 96 22.97 5.60 19.86
CA VAL A 96 23.57 4.54 20.69
C VAL A 96 23.10 4.64 22.14
N ASN A 97 23.18 5.84 22.75
CA ASN A 97 22.74 6.06 24.11
C ASN A 97 21.28 5.72 24.34
N GLN A 98 20.42 6.11 23.41
CA GLN A 98 18.98 5.82 23.47
C GLN A 98 18.69 4.34 23.34
N ALA A 99 19.37 3.61 22.46
CA ALA A 99 19.22 2.16 22.31
C ALA A 99 19.65 1.41 23.58
N VAL A 100 20.78 1.82 24.18
CA VAL A 100 21.26 1.26 25.48
C VAL A 100 20.27 1.57 26.60
N HIS A 101 19.66 2.75 26.60
CA HIS A 101 18.61 3.08 27.57
C HIS A 101 17.34 2.28 27.30
N ALA A 102 16.88 2.21 26.03
CA ALA A 102 15.68 1.48 25.63
C ALA A 102 15.74 0.01 26.04
N VAL A 103 16.86 -0.69 25.81
CA VAL A 103 17.01 -2.10 26.19
C VAL A 103 16.87 -2.30 27.70
N SER A 104 17.27 -1.32 28.52
CA SER A 104 17.15 -1.41 29.97
C SER A 104 15.69 -1.29 30.47
N GLN A 105 14.79 -0.81 29.64
CA GLN A 105 13.38 -0.64 29.98
C GLN A 105 12.51 -1.82 29.53
N LEU A 106 13.07 -2.81 28.85
CA LEU A 106 12.35 -4.04 28.46
C LEU A 106 12.05 -4.89 29.70
N LYS A 107 10.80 -4.90 30.17
CA LYS A 107 10.45 -5.42 31.51
C LYS A 107 9.76 -6.79 31.51
N LYS A 108 9.19 -7.27 30.42
CA LYS A 108 8.34 -8.49 30.42
C LYS A 108 8.71 -9.46 29.28
N PRO A 109 9.53 -10.47 29.54
CA PRO A 109 10.36 -10.71 30.72
C PRO A 109 11.51 -9.69 30.82
N PRO A 110 12.08 -9.46 32.02
CA PRO A 110 13.20 -8.52 32.16
C PRO A 110 14.42 -9.02 31.40
N VAL A 111 15.06 -8.09 30.68
CA VAL A 111 16.27 -8.39 29.91
C VAL A 111 17.46 -8.55 30.83
N LYS A 112 18.32 -9.53 30.52
CA LYS A 112 19.54 -9.80 31.30
C LYS A 112 20.50 -8.59 31.28
N THR A 113 21.26 -8.38 32.34
CA THR A 113 22.15 -7.22 32.51
C THR A 113 23.19 -7.04 31.41
N TRP A 114 23.63 -8.13 30.77
CA TRP A 114 24.62 -8.12 29.70
C TRP A 114 24.06 -7.44 28.38
N ALA A 115 22.75 -7.34 28.23
CA ALA A 115 22.13 -6.82 27.00
C ALA A 115 22.53 -5.36 26.71
N LYS A 116 22.71 -4.53 27.73
CA LYS A 116 23.21 -3.14 27.56
C LYS A 116 24.60 -3.11 26.92
N GLY A 117 25.50 -3.96 27.44
CA GLY A 117 26.87 -4.08 26.93
C GLY A 117 26.87 -4.57 25.46
N LEU A 118 26.05 -5.57 25.18
CA LEU A 118 25.90 -6.13 23.82
C LEU A 118 25.39 -5.08 22.82
N VAL A 119 24.29 -4.39 23.13
CA VAL A 119 23.72 -3.35 22.25
C VAL A 119 24.74 -2.25 21.99
N ASN A 120 25.42 -1.74 23.04
CA ASN A 120 26.46 -0.74 22.89
C ASN A 120 27.62 -1.24 22.01
N ALA A 121 28.09 -2.46 22.22
CA ALA A 121 29.19 -3.04 21.46
C ALA A 121 28.85 -3.21 19.98
N ILE A 122 27.65 -3.76 19.66
CA ILE A 122 27.20 -3.96 18.28
C ILE A 122 27.07 -2.62 17.55
N LEU A 123 26.38 -1.62 18.15
CA LEU A 123 26.18 -0.34 17.50
C LEU A 123 27.49 0.45 17.30
N ARG A 124 28.42 0.41 18.26
CA ARG A 124 29.75 1.00 18.09
C ARG A 124 30.57 0.26 17.03
N ASN A 125 30.43 -1.06 16.94
CA ASN A 125 31.10 -1.86 15.93
C ASN A 125 30.52 -1.57 14.53
N PHE A 126 29.19 -1.40 14.42
CA PHE A 126 28.54 -0.93 13.21
C PHE A 126 29.14 0.40 12.72
N LEU A 127 29.25 1.40 13.59
CA LEU A 127 29.82 2.71 13.24
C LEU A 127 31.26 2.61 12.73
N ARG A 128 32.08 1.73 13.31
CA ARG A 128 33.46 1.53 12.84
C ARG A 128 33.57 0.84 11.50
N GLN A 129 32.59 0.02 11.13
CA GLN A 129 32.61 -0.82 9.94
C GLN A 129 31.54 -0.39 8.90
N LYS A 130 30.85 0.74 9.07
CA LYS A 130 29.69 1.18 8.24
C LYS A 130 30.01 1.07 6.74
N GLU A 131 31.12 1.65 6.30
CA GLU A 131 31.52 1.66 4.89
C GLU A 131 31.86 0.24 4.36
N GLN A 132 32.57 -0.57 5.13
CA GLN A 132 32.90 -1.95 4.78
C GLN A 132 31.67 -2.83 4.65
N LEU A 133 30.72 -2.70 5.59
CA LEU A 133 29.44 -3.41 5.57
C LEU A 133 28.61 -3.00 4.36
N ALA A 134 28.52 -1.71 4.06
CA ALA A 134 27.83 -1.18 2.90
C ALA A 134 28.45 -1.69 1.57
N ALA A 135 29.77 -1.73 1.46
CA ALA A 135 30.44 -2.28 0.30
C ALA A 135 30.16 -3.80 0.11
N LYS A 136 30.18 -4.55 1.21
CA LYS A 136 29.93 -6.00 1.20
C LYS A 136 28.47 -6.33 0.85
N SER A 137 27.51 -5.53 1.31
CA SER A 137 26.09 -5.76 1.08
C SER A 137 25.69 -5.59 -0.39
N LYS A 138 26.44 -4.81 -1.19
CA LYS A 138 26.18 -4.62 -2.64
C LYS A 138 26.22 -5.92 -3.45
N ASN A 139 26.91 -6.94 -2.97
CA ASN A 139 26.98 -8.24 -3.61
C ASN A 139 25.82 -9.18 -3.24
N ASN A 140 24.90 -8.74 -2.38
CA ASN A 140 23.73 -9.48 -1.94
C ASN A 140 22.46 -8.75 -2.39
N GLU A 141 21.68 -9.35 -3.28
CA GLU A 141 20.48 -8.73 -3.85
C GLU A 141 19.43 -8.40 -2.78
N VAL A 142 19.24 -9.29 -1.79
CA VAL A 142 18.30 -9.05 -0.67
C VAL A 142 18.71 -7.82 0.11
N ALA A 143 20.00 -7.64 0.37
CA ALA A 143 20.51 -6.46 1.05
C ALA A 143 20.44 -5.20 0.15
N SER A 144 20.81 -5.31 -1.12
CA SER A 144 20.86 -4.18 -2.06
C SER A 144 19.49 -3.60 -2.36
N TYR A 145 18.49 -4.46 -2.52
CA TYR A 145 17.12 -4.04 -2.89
C TYR A 145 16.16 -4.06 -1.70
N SER A 146 16.51 -4.65 -0.56
CA SER A 146 15.62 -4.86 0.59
C SER A 146 14.29 -5.51 0.24
N TYR A 147 14.38 -6.62 -0.49
CA TYR A 147 13.26 -7.52 -0.83
C TYR A 147 13.67 -8.98 -0.63
N PRO A 148 12.73 -9.90 -0.34
CA PRO A 148 13.02 -11.33 -0.29
C PRO A 148 13.53 -11.86 -1.63
N GLN A 149 14.42 -12.82 -1.63
CA GLN A 149 15.02 -13.38 -2.86
C GLN A 149 13.99 -13.92 -3.85
N TRP A 150 12.94 -14.63 -3.35
CA TRP A 150 11.88 -15.16 -4.21
C TRP A 150 11.18 -14.04 -5.01
N TRP A 151 10.94 -12.87 -4.37
CA TRP A 151 10.31 -11.73 -5.01
C TRP A 151 11.19 -11.12 -6.10
N ILE A 152 12.49 -10.93 -5.81
CA ILE A 152 13.47 -10.44 -6.76
C ILE A 152 13.54 -11.37 -7.97
N SER A 153 13.65 -12.69 -7.73
CA SER A 153 13.73 -13.71 -8.80
C SER A 153 12.48 -13.70 -9.67
N LYS A 154 11.29 -13.57 -9.07
CA LYS A 154 10.03 -13.51 -9.80
C LYS A 154 9.92 -12.27 -10.68
N LEU A 155 10.25 -11.08 -10.15
CA LEU A 155 10.23 -9.86 -10.95
C LEU A 155 11.26 -9.90 -12.09
N LYS A 156 12.44 -10.45 -11.89
CA LYS A 156 13.43 -10.66 -12.96
C LYS A 156 12.87 -11.49 -14.11
N THR A 157 12.11 -12.53 -13.79
CA THR A 157 11.49 -13.40 -14.79
C THR A 157 10.34 -12.71 -15.51
N GLN A 158 9.47 -12.01 -14.77
CA GLN A 158 8.25 -11.41 -15.33
C GLN A 158 8.50 -10.05 -16.01
N TYR A 159 9.50 -9.28 -15.53
CA TYR A 159 9.81 -7.92 -15.97
C TYR A 159 11.33 -7.76 -16.17
N PRO A 160 11.95 -8.45 -17.13
CA PRO A 160 13.41 -8.48 -17.27
C PRO A 160 14.05 -7.10 -17.47
N ASN A 161 13.33 -6.14 -18.06
CA ASN A 161 13.82 -4.78 -18.31
C ASN A 161 13.50 -3.79 -17.16
N ASP A 162 12.47 -4.05 -16.33
CA ASP A 162 11.89 -3.06 -15.41
C ASP A 162 12.08 -3.43 -13.94
N TRP A 163 12.44 -4.67 -13.62
CA TRP A 163 12.47 -5.19 -12.25
C TRP A 163 13.28 -4.35 -11.27
N GLN A 164 14.45 -3.80 -11.70
CA GLN A 164 15.30 -2.97 -10.85
C GLN A 164 14.62 -1.65 -10.50
N GLY A 165 14.00 -1.02 -11.50
CA GLY A 165 13.20 0.19 -11.33
C GLY A 165 12.04 -0.03 -10.37
N MET A 166 11.30 -1.14 -10.51
CA MET A 166 10.19 -1.51 -9.64
C MET A 166 10.62 -1.66 -8.18
N LEU A 167 11.72 -2.38 -7.92
CA LEU A 167 12.26 -2.55 -6.56
C LEU A 167 12.74 -1.23 -5.96
N THR A 168 13.39 -0.40 -6.77
CA THR A 168 13.91 0.93 -6.35
C THR A 168 12.77 1.86 -5.98
N VAL A 169 11.73 1.98 -6.84
CA VAL A 169 10.55 2.80 -6.58
C VAL A 169 9.78 2.30 -5.36
N GLY A 170 9.68 0.99 -5.18
CA GLY A 170 9.03 0.37 -4.01
C GLY A 170 9.72 0.67 -2.68
N ASN A 171 10.98 1.13 -2.69
CA ASN A 171 11.72 1.59 -1.51
C ASN A 171 11.70 3.11 -1.31
N GLN A 172 11.07 3.87 -2.21
CA GLN A 172 10.89 5.31 -2.02
C GLN A 172 9.73 5.63 -1.07
N HIS A 173 9.70 6.86 -0.58
CA HIS A 173 8.49 7.37 0.09
C HIS A 173 7.35 7.47 -0.93
N PRO A 174 6.12 7.05 -0.56
CA PRO A 174 4.99 7.18 -1.47
C PRO A 174 4.66 8.64 -1.74
N PRO A 175 4.28 8.99 -2.98
CA PRO A 175 3.74 10.32 -3.27
C PRO A 175 2.42 10.51 -2.52
N MET A 176 2.17 11.73 -2.04
CA MET A 176 0.87 12.09 -1.49
C MET A 176 -0.02 12.61 -2.60
N SER A 177 -0.82 11.72 -3.17
CA SER A 177 -1.73 12.04 -4.26
C SER A 177 -3.12 12.34 -3.72
N LEU A 178 -3.70 13.41 -4.21
CA LEU A 178 -5.06 13.86 -3.92
C LEU A 178 -5.92 13.67 -5.18
N ARG A 179 -7.15 13.22 -4.97
CA ARG A 179 -8.21 13.22 -5.96
C ARG A 179 -9.11 14.42 -5.68
N VAL A 180 -9.24 15.32 -6.63
CA VAL A 180 -10.12 16.49 -6.56
C VAL A 180 -11.54 16.06 -6.90
N ASN A 181 -12.52 16.42 -6.07
CA ASN A 181 -13.94 16.17 -6.32
C ASN A 181 -14.49 17.20 -7.30
N VAL A 182 -14.65 16.79 -8.56
CA VAL A 182 -15.09 17.66 -9.65
C VAL A 182 -16.52 18.20 -9.51
N GLN A 183 -17.33 17.60 -8.64
CA GLN A 183 -18.65 18.15 -8.31
C GLN A 183 -18.56 19.41 -7.45
N LYS A 184 -17.41 19.66 -6.81
CA LYS A 184 -17.21 20.77 -5.87
C LYS A 184 -16.25 21.85 -6.38
N ILE A 185 -15.16 21.44 -7.06
CA ILE A 185 -14.12 22.34 -7.55
C ILE A 185 -13.37 21.72 -8.72
N SER A 186 -12.85 22.55 -9.64
CA SER A 186 -11.92 22.07 -10.67
C SER A 186 -10.53 21.79 -10.10
N ALA A 187 -9.74 20.92 -10.75
CA ALA A 187 -8.35 20.66 -10.34
C ALA A 187 -7.48 21.93 -10.41
N VAL A 188 -7.74 22.79 -11.40
CA VAL A 188 -7.03 24.07 -11.57
C VAL A 188 -7.32 25.03 -10.41
N ASP A 189 -8.58 25.19 -10.05
CA ASP A 189 -8.97 26.05 -8.92
C ASP A 189 -8.48 25.50 -7.59
N TYR A 190 -8.46 24.16 -7.45
CA TYR A 190 -7.90 23.52 -6.27
C TYR A 190 -6.39 23.77 -6.13
N LEU A 191 -5.63 23.72 -7.23
CA LEU A 191 -4.21 24.11 -7.22
C LEU A 191 -4.00 25.56 -6.76
N GLN A 192 -4.86 26.49 -7.21
CA GLN A 192 -4.80 27.87 -6.72
C GLN A 192 -5.10 27.96 -5.22
N LEU A 193 -6.04 27.13 -4.70
CA LEU A 193 -6.31 27.05 -3.27
C LEU A 193 -5.09 26.55 -2.48
N LEU A 194 -4.38 25.52 -3.00
CA LEU A 194 -3.15 25.02 -2.39
C LEU A 194 -2.05 26.07 -2.38
N VAL A 195 -1.85 26.81 -3.48
CA VAL A 195 -0.86 27.93 -3.54
C VAL A 195 -1.17 28.98 -2.48
N ARG A 196 -2.46 29.39 -2.33
CA ARG A 196 -2.87 30.36 -1.29
C ARG A 196 -2.65 29.82 0.13
N SER A 197 -2.60 28.50 0.28
CA SER A 197 -2.35 27.80 1.56
C SER A 197 -0.86 27.46 1.77
N GLU A 198 0.02 27.99 0.89
CA GLU A 198 1.48 27.74 0.92
C GLU A 198 1.83 26.24 0.80
N ILE A 199 1.04 25.49 0.03
CA ILE A 199 1.24 24.05 -0.22
C ILE A 199 1.62 23.86 -1.69
N ASP A 200 2.86 23.41 -1.94
CA ASP A 200 3.35 23.11 -3.27
C ASP A 200 2.77 21.80 -3.80
N ALA A 201 2.22 21.82 -5.00
CA ALA A 201 1.61 20.67 -5.64
C ALA A 201 1.69 20.76 -7.16
N VAL A 202 1.58 19.60 -7.84
CA VAL A 202 1.53 19.47 -9.30
C VAL A 202 0.31 18.68 -9.70
N GLN A 203 -0.37 19.10 -10.76
CA GLN A 203 -1.40 18.30 -11.41
C GLN A 203 -0.74 17.20 -12.25
N VAL A 204 -1.18 15.94 -12.09
CA VAL A 204 -0.64 14.77 -12.81
C VAL A 204 -1.71 14.06 -13.65
N GLY A 205 -2.97 14.42 -13.51
CA GLY A 205 -4.10 13.88 -14.27
C GLY A 205 -5.30 14.83 -14.20
N ALA A 206 -6.41 14.46 -14.85
CA ALA A 206 -7.61 15.30 -14.91
C ALA A 206 -8.09 15.80 -13.54
N GLN A 207 -7.99 14.94 -12.52
CA GLN A 207 -8.43 15.21 -11.14
C GLN A 207 -7.33 14.93 -10.11
N ALA A 208 -6.17 14.46 -10.58
CA ALA A 208 -5.08 14.04 -9.73
C ALA A 208 -4.08 15.17 -9.49
N VAL A 209 -3.85 15.46 -8.21
CA VAL A 209 -2.85 16.43 -7.74
C VAL A 209 -1.89 15.71 -6.79
N VAL A 210 -0.58 15.90 -6.97
CA VAL A 210 0.45 15.35 -6.09
C VAL A 210 1.10 16.46 -5.30
N LEU A 211 1.12 16.33 -3.97
CA LEU A 211 1.80 17.26 -3.10
C LEU A 211 3.32 17.04 -3.17
N THR A 212 4.10 18.11 -3.29
CA THR A 212 5.57 18.05 -3.29
C THR A 212 6.12 17.51 -1.96
N LYS A 213 5.43 17.82 -0.86
CA LYS A 213 5.75 17.31 0.48
C LYS A 213 4.48 16.75 1.13
N PRO A 214 4.52 15.53 1.70
CA PRO A 214 3.40 15.01 2.47
C PRO A 214 3.10 15.90 3.68
N ILE A 215 1.81 16.10 3.94
CA ILE A 215 1.30 16.82 5.12
C ILE A 215 0.27 15.96 5.86
N ALA A 216 -0.03 16.30 7.10
CA ALA A 216 -1.10 15.65 7.85
C ALA A 216 -2.45 15.90 7.15
N VAL A 217 -3.30 14.87 7.10
CA VAL A 217 -4.56 14.89 6.32
C VAL A 217 -5.49 16.02 6.80
N GLU A 218 -5.47 16.31 8.09
CA GLU A 218 -6.24 17.38 8.71
C GLU A 218 -5.82 18.80 8.28
N LYS A 219 -4.62 18.91 7.69
CA LYS A 219 -4.07 20.16 7.15
C LYS A 219 -4.36 20.36 5.67
N ILE A 220 -4.95 19.36 5.00
CA ILE A 220 -5.29 19.46 3.58
C ILE A 220 -6.53 20.35 3.42
N PRO A 221 -6.45 21.47 2.69
CA PRO A 221 -7.61 22.36 2.49
C PRO A 221 -8.78 21.61 1.86
N GLY A 222 -9.96 21.74 2.47
CA GLY A 222 -11.22 21.15 2.00
C GLY A 222 -11.34 19.64 2.15
N PHE A 223 -10.41 18.95 2.86
CA PHE A 223 -10.52 17.51 3.08
C PHE A 223 -11.75 17.13 3.87
N THR A 224 -12.02 17.82 4.99
CA THR A 224 -13.21 17.58 5.84
C THR A 224 -14.51 17.82 5.09
N ASP A 225 -14.50 18.77 4.17
CA ASP A 225 -15.67 19.16 3.37
C ASP A 225 -15.86 18.30 2.12
N GLY A 226 -15.01 17.28 1.95
CA GLY A 226 -15.06 16.36 0.81
C GLY A 226 -14.72 17.00 -0.55
N VAL A 227 -13.95 18.12 -0.52
CA VAL A 227 -13.41 18.76 -1.73
C VAL A 227 -12.34 17.90 -2.36
N VAL A 228 -11.60 17.15 -1.54
CA VAL A 228 -10.59 16.20 -1.98
C VAL A 228 -10.61 14.90 -1.18
N SER A 229 -10.01 13.87 -1.75
CA SER A 229 -9.70 12.59 -1.09
C SER A 229 -8.24 12.23 -1.30
N VAL A 230 -7.62 11.59 -0.31
CA VAL A 230 -6.30 10.99 -0.48
C VAL A 230 -6.48 9.67 -1.21
N GLN A 231 -5.96 9.58 -2.43
CA GLN A 231 -6.00 8.37 -3.24
C GLN A 231 -4.81 8.35 -4.18
N ASP A 232 -4.13 7.19 -4.29
CA ASP A 232 -3.05 7.03 -5.25
C ASP A 232 -3.52 7.34 -6.68
N TYR A 233 -2.65 7.99 -7.46
CA TYR A 233 -3.00 8.39 -8.83
C TYR A 233 -3.33 7.18 -9.71
N GLY A 234 -2.57 6.09 -9.59
CA GLY A 234 -2.89 4.84 -10.29
C GLY A 234 -4.27 4.29 -9.90
N ALA A 235 -4.66 4.37 -8.63
CA ALA A 235 -5.98 3.90 -8.17
C ALA A 235 -7.14 4.75 -8.68
N GLN A 236 -6.90 6.01 -9.06
CA GLN A 236 -7.94 6.89 -9.61
C GLN A 236 -8.42 6.46 -11.00
N LEU A 237 -7.62 5.70 -11.74
CA LEU A 237 -7.98 5.24 -13.09
C LEU A 237 -9.23 4.36 -13.11
N ALA A 238 -9.48 3.60 -12.05
CA ALA A 238 -10.60 2.66 -11.99
C ALA A 238 -11.96 3.33 -12.30
N ALA A 239 -12.20 4.53 -11.77
CA ALA A 239 -13.48 5.22 -11.96
C ALA A 239 -13.68 5.74 -13.38
N HIS A 240 -12.61 6.02 -14.11
CA HIS A 240 -12.67 6.39 -15.52
C HIS A 240 -12.83 5.15 -16.41
N LEU A 241 -12.09 4.08 -16.10
CA LEU A 241 -12.07 2.84 -16.88
C LEU A 241 -13.40 2.07 -16.82
N ILE A 242 -14.12 2.13 -15.70
CA ILE A 242 -15.42 1.45 -15.54
C ILE A 242 -16.50 2.02 -16.47
N ASP A 243 -16.30 3.24 -16.98
CA ASP A 243 -17.22 3.92 -17.91
C ASP A 243 -18.67 3.92 -17.40
N ALA A 244 -18.87 4.35 -16.15
CA ALA A 244 -20.18 4.41 -15.53
C ALA A 244 -20.96 5.65 -16.02
N GLN A 245 -22.15 5.43 -16.56
CA GLN A 245 -23.04 6.47 -17.05
C GLN A 245 -24.16 6.75 -16.03
N ALA A 246 -24.80 7.92 -16.14
CA ALA A 246 -25.91 8.26 -15.25
C ALA A 246 -27.06 7.25 -15.36
N GLY A 247 -27.62 6.85 -14.22
CA GLY A 247 -28.77 5.96 -14.12
C GLY A 247 -28.47 4.47 -14.13
N VAL A 248 -27.23 4.04 -14.48
CA VAL A 248 -26.86 2.61 -14.51
C VAL A 248 -26.67 2.03 -13.10
N ARG A 249 -26.88 0.72 -12.97
CA ARG A 249 -26.60 -0.05 -11.77
C ARG A 249 -25.13 -0.45 -11.73
N VAL A 250 -24.42 -0.04 -10.68
CA VAL A 250 -22.99 -0.31 -10.49
C VAL A 250 -22.77 -1.11 -9.21
N LEU A 251 -22.00 -2.17 -9.31
CA LEU A 251 -21.46 -2.91 -8.15
C LEU A 251 -19.97 -2.56 -7.98
N ASP A 252 -19.57 -2.16 -6.79
CA ASP A 252 -18.16 -2.17 -6.32
C ASP A 252 -17.99 -3.37 -5.39
N ALA A 253 -17.43 -4.45 -5.91
CA ALA A 253 -17.22 -5.71 -5.20
C ALA A 253 -15.84 -5.70 -4.54
N CYS A 254 -15.75 -5.77 -3.23
CA CYS A 254 -14.56 -5.57 -2.39
C CYS A 254 -14.21 -4.08 -2.18
N CYS A 255 -15.24 -3.28 -1.87
CA CYS A 255 -15.22 -1.81 -1.95
C CYS A 255 -14.35 -1.09 -0.91
N ALA A 256 -14.06 -1.73 0.25
CA ALA A 256 -13.43 -1.01 1.36
C ALA A 256 -11.96 -0.64 1.08
N PRO A 257 -11.58 0.60 1.40
CA PRO A 257 -12.25 1.60 2.26
C PRO A 257 -13.17 2.61 1.54
N GLY A 258 -13.63 2.36 0.32
CA GLY A 258 -14.60 3.20 -0.40
C GLY A 258 -14.01 4.29 -1.29
N GLY A 259 -12.70 4.25 -1.54
CA GLY A 259 -12.04 5.27 -2.36
C GLY A 259 -12.49 5.24 -3.82
N LYS A 260 -12.62 4.04 -4.41
CA LYS A 260 -13.10 3.84 -5.79
C LYS A 260 -14.61 4.04 -5.88
N THR A 261 -15.39 3.54 -4.90
CA THR A 261 -16.83 3.79 -4.77
C THR A 261 -17.15 5.29 -4.80
N GLY A 262 -16.48 6.07 -3.93
CA GLY A 262 -16.66 7.53 -3.87
C GLY A 262 -16.28 8.20 -5.18
N HIS A 263 -15.19 7.77 -5.84
CA HIS A 263 -14.76 8.35 -7.10
C HIS A 263 -15.78 8.13 -8.25
N ILE A 264 -16.33 6.91 -8.37
CA ILE A 264 -17.37 6.63 -9.36
C ILE A 264 -18.59 7.53 -9.12
N LEU A 265 -19.01 7.69 -7.86
CA LEU A 265 -20.16 8.54 -7.50
C LEU A 265 -19.87 10.04 -7.69
N GLU A 266 -18.62 10.49 -7.62
CA GLU A 266 -18.21 11.85 -7.97
C GLU A 266 -18.30 12.11 -9.48
N LEU A 267 -18.11 11.07 -10.32
CA LEU A 267 -18.13 11.21 -11.79
C LEU A 267 -19.52 11.04 -12.38
N ALA A 268 -20.37 10.17 -11.81
CA ALA A 268 -21.67 9.85 -12.39
C ALA A 268 -22.73 9.58 -11.32
N ASN A 269 -23.96 10.02 -11.59
CA ASN A 269 -25.12 9.70 -10.75
C ASN A 269 -25.62 8.29 -11.06
N VAL A 270 -25.12 7.28 -10.36
CA VAL A 270 -25.40 5.86 -10.56
C VAL A 270 -26.14 5.23 -9.38
N GLN A 271 -26.79 4.09 -9.61
CA GLN A 271 -27.34 3.25 -8.54
C GLN A 271 -26.21 2.35 -8.01
N MET A 272 -25.49 2.85 -6.99
CA MET A 272 -24.29 2.19 -6.45
C MET A 272 -24.64 1.17 -5.37
N THR A 273 -24.20 -0.07 -5.56
CA THR A 273 -24.07 -1.10 -4.50
C THR A 273 -22.59 -1.30 -4.20
N ALA A 274 -22.21 -1.22 -2.95
CA ALA A 274 -20.85 -1.40 -2.47
C ALA A 274 -20.80 -2.57 -1.50
N LEU A 275 -20.08 -3.63 -1.88
CA LEU A 275 -19.97 -4.91 -1.16
C LEU A 275 -18.59 -5.05 -0.54
N ASP A 276 -18.53 -5.48 0.71
CA ASP A 276 -17.28 -5.96 1.34
C ASP A 276 -17.61 -7.09 2.34
N SER A 277 -16.71 -8.04 2.48
CA SER A 277 -16.91 -9.17 3.40
C SER A 277 -16.69 -8.82 4.87
N ASP A 278 -16.06 -7.66 5.15
CA ASP A 278 -15.73 -7.20 6.50
C ASP A 278 -16.59 -6.00 6.90
N GLU A 279 -17.49 -6.21 7.86
CA GLU A 279 -18.38 -5.17 8.38
C GLU A 279 -17.63 -3.97 8.97
N VAL A 280 -16.51 -4.20 9.65
CA VAL A 280 -15.70 -3.11 10.25
C VAL A 280 -15.06 -2.26 9.16
N ARG A 281 -14.61 -2.89 8.07
CA ARG A 281 -14.10 -2.16 6.90
C ARG A 281 -15.21 -1.39 6.20
N LEU A 282 -16.42 -1.94 6.13
CA LEU A 282 -17.59 -1.29 5.52
C LEU A 282 -18.02 -0.02 6.27
N GLN A 283 -17.85 0.03 7.60
CA GLN A 283 -18.06 1.25 8.38
C GLN A 283 -17.14 2.40 7.93
N ARG A 284 -15.92 2.10 7.47
CA ARG A 284 -15.03 3.13 6.90
C ARG A 284 -15.54 3.64 5.55
N VAL A 285 -16.15 2.76 4.74
CA VAL A 285 -16.82 3.16 3.49
C VAL A 285 -17.94 4.15 3.81
N GLN A 286 -18.80 3.82 4.78
CA GLN A 286 -19.88 4.69 5.23
C GLN A 286 -19.37 6.06 5.68
N GLY A 287 -18.32 6.09 6.51
CA GLY A 287 -17.71 7.34 6.97
C GLY A 287 -17.14 8.19 5.83
N ASN A 288 -16.48 7.55 4.85
CA ASN A 288 -15.96 8.24 3.68
C ASN A 288 -17.08 8.80 2.79
N LEU A 289 -18.12 8.02 2.52
CA LEU A 289 -19.28 8.49 1.75
C LEU A 289 -20.02 9.65 2.45
N ALA A 290 -20.18 9.57 3.77
CA ALA A 290 -20.78 10.66 4.55
C ALA A 290 -19.96 11.96 4.45
N ARG A 291 -18.61 11.89 4.55
CA ARG A 291 -17.72 13.05 4.37
C ARG A 291 -17.84 13.67 2.98
N LEU A 292 -18.01 12.84 1.95
CA LEU A 292 -18.17 13.25 0.57
C LEU A 292 -19.59 13.75 0.24
N ASN A 293 -20.56 13.54 1.13
CA ASN A 293 -21.99 13.74 0.92
C ASN A 293 -22.54 12.86 -0.22
N LEU A 294 -22.08 11.61 -0.30
CA LEU A 294 -22.47 10.61 -1.30
C LEU A 294 -23.23 9.46 -0.62
N LYS A 295 -24.03 8.73 -1.42
CA LYS A 295 -24.83 7.61 -0.93
C LYS A 295 -24.60 6.36 -1.82
N ALA A 296 -24.53 5.20 -1.18
CA ALA A 296 -24.52 3.89 -1.81
C ALA A 296 -25.32 2.90 -0.96
N ASN A 297 -25.80 1.83 -1.56
CA ASN A 297 -26.31 0.67 -0.85
C ASN A 297 -25.10 -0.16 -0.37
N LEU A 298 -24.90 -0.22 0.95
CA LEU A 298 -23.77 -0.93 1.56
C LEU A 298 -24.21 -2.33 1.97
N LEU A 299 -23.52 -3.36 1.49
CA LEU A 299 -23.82 -4.76 1.78
C LEU A 299 -22.61 -5.46 2.36
N VAL A 300 -22.81 -6.26 3.41
CA VAL A 300 -21.83 -7.22 3.89
C VAL A 300 -22.03 -8.53 3.13
N GLY A 301 -20.99 -9.03 2.45
CA GLY A 301 -21.08 -10.28 1.70
C GLY A 301 -19.78 -10.65 1.01
N ASP A 302 -19.66 -11.90 0.63
CA ASP A 302 -18.53 -12.45 -0.10
C ASP A 302 -18.76 -12.33 -1.61
N ALA A 303 -17.84 -11.66 -2.33
CA ALA A 303 -17.90 -11.51 -3.78
C ALA A 303 -17.81 -12.85 -4.55
N SER A 304 -17.39 -13.93 -3.91
CA SER A 304 -17.40 -15.31 -4.47
C SER A 304 -18.71 -16.06 -4.22
N ALA A 305 -19.68 -15.44 -3.53
CA ALA A 305 -21.00 -16.00 -3.22
C ALA A 305 -22.13 -15.18 -3.88
N THR A 306 -23.34 -15.69 -3.85
CA THR A 306 -24.51 -15.08 -4.52
C THR A 306 -25.69 -14.79 -3.57
N ASP A 307 -25.55 -15.08 -2.28
CA ASP A 307 -26.60 -14.97 -1.27
C ASP A 307 -27.01 -13.52 -0.95
N TRP A 308 -26.15 -12.55 -1.22
CA TRP A 308 -26.40 -11.12 -1.07
C TRP A 308 -27.02 -10.47 -2.32
N TYR A 309 -27.05 -11.19 -3.45
CA TYR A 309 -27.49 -10.67 -4.75
C TYR A 309 -29.02 -10.71 -4.87
N ASP A 310 -29.61 -9.59 -5.30
CA ASP A 310 -31.06 -9.43 -5.45
C ASP A 310 -31.68 -10.02 -6.75
N GLY A 311 -30.83 -10.62 -7.60
CA GLY A 311 -31.26 -11.21 -8.87
C GLY A 311 -31.39 -10.20 -10.04
N VAL A 312 -31.17 -8.90 -9.81
CA VAL A 312 -31.23 -7.89 -10.86
C VAL A 312 -29.83 -7.58 -11.38
N PRO A 313 -29.53 -7.79 -12.67
CA PRO A 313 -28.18 -7.62 -13.23
C PRO A 313 -27.61 -6.22 -13.05
N PHE A 314 -26.29 -6.13 -12.90
CA PHE A 314 -25.55 -4.88 -12.89
C PHE A 314 -25.08 -4.52 -14.31
N ASP A 315 -25.13 -3.24 -14.65
CA ASP A 315 -24.60 -2.72 -15.92
C ASP A 315 -23.08 -2.59 -15.89
N ARG A 316 -22.54 -2.30 -14.70
CA ARG A 316 -21.11 -2.14 -14.44
C ARG A 316 -20.72 -2.86 -13.15
N ILE A 317 -19.61 -3.57 -13.19
CA ILE A 317 -19.02 -4.20 -12.00
C ILE A 317 -17.56 -3.79 -11.88
N LEU A 318 -17.20 -3.18 -10.76
CA LEU A 318 -15.81 -2.99 -10.35
C LEU A 318 -15.42 -4.17 -9.45
N ALA A 319 -14.47 -4.97 -9.90
CA ALA A 319 -13.92 -6.10 -9.18
C ALA A 319 -12.50 -5.75 -8.69
N ASP A 320 -12.38 -4.93 -7.64
CA ASP A 320 -11.10 -4.59 -6.96
C ASP A 320 -10.73 -5.72 -6.00
N VAL A 321 -10.32 -6.85 -6.57
CA VAL A 321 -10.23 -8.14 -5.87
C VAL A 321 -9.08 -8.22 -4.86
N PRO A 322 -9.22 -9.02 -3.79
CA PRO A 322 -8.12 -9.31 -2.88
C PRO A 322 -6.90 -9.85 -3.63
N CYS A 323 -5.72 -9.33 -3.31
CA CYS A 323 -4.46 -9.69 -3.97
C CYS A 323 -3.28 -9.59 -3.00
N THR A 324 -2.07 -9.94 -3.46
CA THR A 324 -0.84 -9.82 -2.65
C THR A 324 -0.52 -8.38 -2.26
N ALA A 325 -1.09 -7.39 -2.94
CA ALA A 325 -0.80 -5.95 -2.79
C ALA A 325 0.67 -5.60 -3.09
N SER A 326 1.31 -6.38 -3.96
CA SER A 326 2.72 -6.25 -4.30
C SER A 326 3.08 -4.95 -5.04
N GLY A 327 2.11 -4.27 -5.65
CA GLY A 327 2.31 -3.00 -6.33
C GLY A 327 2.34 -1.77 -5.42
N ILE A 328 1.88 -1.90 -4.16
CA ILE A 328 1.75 -0.78 -3.20
C ILE A 328 2.71 -0.91 -2.00
N VAL A 329 3.78 -1.67 -2.13
CA VAL A 329 4.73 -1.98 -1.05
C VAL A 329 5.40 -0.75 -0.44
N ARG A 330 5.53 0.35 -1.17
CA ARG A 330 6.09 1.59 -0.61
C ARG A 330 5.19 2.23 0.44
N ARG A 331 3.86 1.93 0.41
CA ARG A 331 2.88 2.34 1.43
C ARG A 331 2.76 1.31 2.55
N HIS A 332 2.87 0.04 2.21
CA HIS A 332 2.73 -1.10 3.11
C HIS A 332 4.03 -1.92 3.10
N VAL A 333 5.07 -1.35 3.72
CA VAL A 333 6.45 -1.86 3.69
C VAL A 333 6.61 -3.26 4.30
N ASP A 334 5.70 -3.63 5.19
CA ASP A 334 5.61 -4.93 5.84
C ASP A 334 5.21 -6.06 4.88
N ILE A 335 4.47 -5.76 3.81
CA ILE A 335 4.05 -6.75 2.80
C ILE A 335 5.24 -7.53 2.24
N LYS A 336 6.38 -6.88 1.99
CA LYS A 336 7.59 -7.54 1.49
C LYS A 336 8.04 -8.71 2.37
N TRP A 337 7.83 -8.62 3.67
CA TRP A 337 8.34 -9.55 4.67
C TRP A 337 7.27 -10.50 5.22
N LEU A 338 5.99 -10.11 5.12
CA LEU A 338 4.86 -10.92 5.53
C LEU A 338 4.38 -11.88 4.44
N ARG A 339 4.49 -11.49 3.15
CA ARG A 339 4.08 -12.34 2.04
C ARG A 339 5.09 -13.45 1.77
N ARG A 340 4.56 -14.61 1.41
CA ARG A 340 5.29 -15.77 0.93
C ARG A 340 4.99 -15.98 -0.55
N GLU A 341 5.86 -16.65 -1.27
CA GLU A 341 5.64 -16.95 -2.69
C GLU A 341 4.33 -17.74 -2.92
N ALA A 342 4.00 -18.66 -2.00
CA ALA A 342 2.76 -19.47 -2.07
C ALA A 342 1.47 -18.61 -1.94
N ASP A 343 1.53 -17.42 -1.36
CA ASP A 343 0.37 -16.55 -1.22
C ASP A 343 -0.14 -16.08 -2.59
N ILE A 344 0.73 -15.96 -3.60
CA ILE A 344 0.35 -15.60 -4.97
C ILE A 344 -0.67 -16.61 -5.51
N ALA A 345 -0.37 -17.90 -5.41
CA ALA A 345 -1.28 -18.95 -5.85
C ALA A 345 -2.59 -18.98 -5.05
N SER A 346 -2.54 -18.67 -3.75
CA SER A 346 -3.72 -18.60 -2.89
C SER A 346 -4.66 -17.46 -3.30
N PHE A 347 -4.13 -16.25 -3.53
CA PHE A 347 -4.93 -15.12 -4.01
C PHE A 347 -5.45 -15.36 -5.44
N ALA A 348 -4.63 -15.89 -6.33
CA ALA A 348 -5.04 -16.25 -7.68
C ALA A 348 -6.20 -17.24 -7.68
N ALA A 349 -6.20 -18.25 -6.79
CA ALA A 349 -7.29 -19.19 -6.63
C ALA A 349 -8.58 -18.53 -6.08
N GLN A 350 -8.46 -17.53 -5.21
CA GLN A 350 -9.60 -16.75 -4.72
C GLN A 350 -10.19 -15.88 -5.85
N GLN A 351 -9.34 -15.20 -6.61
CA GLN A 351 -9.73 -14.37 -7.75
C GLN A 351 -10.44 -15.19 -8.84
N ALA A 352 -9.95 -16.42 -9.10
CA ALA A 352 -10.56 -17.36 -10.04
C ALA A 352 -11.97 -17.84 -9.63
N LYS A 353 -12.38 -17.66 -8.37
CA LYS A 353 -13.75 -17.88 -7.89
C LYS A 353 -14.60 -16.63 -7.99
N ILE A 354 -14.04 -15.47 -7.63
CA ILE A 354 -14.75 -14.19 -7.61
C ILE A 354 -15.17 -13.77 -9.03
N LEU A 355 -14.25 -13.82 -10.00
CA LEU A 355 -14.48 -13.29 -11.33
C LEU A 355 -15.67 -13.97 -12.06
N PRO A 356 -15.78 -15.31 -12.13
CA PRO A 356 -16.95 -15.97 -12.75
C PRO A 356 -18.26 -15.70 -11.99
N THR A 357 -18.22 -15.60 -10.67
CA THR A 357 -19.41 -15.31 -9.85
C THR A 357 -19.95 -13.91 -10.19
N LEU A 358 -19.09 -12.89 -10.23
CA LEU A 358 -19.47 -11.54 -10.59
C LEU A 358 -19.93 -11.46 -12.06
N TRP A 359 -19.31 -12.25 -12.96
CA TRP A 359 -19.71 -12.31 -14.36
C TRP A 359 -21.16 -12.76 -14.58
N GLN A 360 -21.65 -13.70 -13.76
CA GLN A 360 -23.05 -14.15 -13.82
C GLN A 360 -24.03 -13.00 -13.49
N MET A 361 -23.62 -12.07 -12.62
CA MET A 361 -24.44 -10.93 -12.18
C MET A 361 -24.39 -9.75 -13.16
N LEU A 362 -23.51 -9.80 -14.16
CA LEU A 362 -23.36 -8.74 -15.16
C LEU A 362 -24.43 -8.85 -16.23
N ALA A 363 -25.06 -7.74 -16.57
CA ALA A 363 -26.03 -7.66 -17.67
C ALA A 363 -25.38 -7.94 -19.03
N LYS A 364 -26.14 -8.40 -20.00
CA LYS A 364 -25.71 -8.48 -21.40
C LYS A 364 -25.36 -7.06 -21.90
N GLY A 365 -24.23 -6.89 -22.58
CA GLY A 365 -23.68 -5.59 -22.94
C GLY A 365 -23.00 -4.84 -21.79
N GLY A 366 -23.08 -5.36 -20.57
CA GLY A 366 -22.45 -4.79 -19.38
C GLY A 366 -20.92 -4.90 -19.41
N LYS A 367 -20.25 -4.10 -18.55
CA LYS A 367 -18.79 -4.10 -18.44
C LYS A 367 -18.35 -4.45 -17.03
N LEU A 368 -17.32 -5.28 -16.91
CA LEU A 368 -16.64 -5.61 -15.65
C LEU A 368 -15.21 -5.11 -15.72
N LEU A 369 -14.80 -4.27 -14.78
CA LEU A 369 -13.42 -3.84 -14.61
C LEU A 369 -12.77 -4.67 -13.51
N TYR A 370 -11.87 -5.55 -13.91
CA TYR A 370 -11.03 -6.32 -12.98
C TYR A 370 -9.82 -5.46 -12.59
N VAL A 371 -9.55 -5.38 -11.28
CA VAL A 371 -8.49 -4.54 -10.71
C VAL A 371 -7.73 -5.31 -9.63
N THR A 372 -6.42 -5.19 -9.64
CA THR A 372 -5.55 -5.57 -8.52
C THR A 372 -4.52 -4.47 -8.24
N CYS A 373 -4.02 -4.40 -7.03
CA CYS A 373 -2.81 -3.66 -6.71
C CYS A 373 -1.59 -4.60 -6.63
N SER A 374 -1.55 -5.63 -7.48
CA SER A 374 -0.45 -6.58 -7.63
C SER A 374 0.38 -6.28 -8.87
N VAL A 375 1.66 -6.67 -8.83
CA VAL A 375 2.55 -6.70 -9.99
C VAL A 375 2.82 -8.12 -10.50
N PHE A 376 2.27 -9.15 -9.87
CA PHE A 376 2.47 -10.54 -10.28
C PHE A 376 1.47 -10.96 -11.34
N LYS A 377 1.95 -11.51 -12.46
CA LYS A 377 1.14 -11.87 -13.63
C LYS A 377 0.07 -12.92 -13.30
N GLU A 378 0.36 -13.83 -12.35
CA GLU A 378 -0.57 -14.87 -11.88
C GLU A 378 -1.86 -14.32 -11.27
N GLU A 379 -1.81 -13.11 -10.71
CA GLU A 379 -2.97 -12.41 -10.16
C GLU A 379 -3.63 -11.45 -11.17
N ASN A 380 -2.99 -11.24 -12.32
CA ASN A 380 -3.29 -10.20 -13.29
C ASN A 380 -3.66 -10.82 -14.67
N GLN A 381 -2.83 -10.65 -15.69
CA GLN A 381 -3.15 -11.09 -17.05
C GLN A 381 -3.42 -12.60 -17.13
N ASP A 382 -2.71 -13.43 -16.37
CA ASP A 382 -2.95 -14.87 -16.38
C ASP A 382 -4.37 -15.25 -15.90
N GLN A 383 -4.96 -14.46 -14.97
CA GLN A 383 -6.37 -14.64 -14.55
C GLN A 383 -7.33 -14.30 -15.69
N ILE A 384 -7.06 -13.21 -16.40
CA ILE A 384 -7.91 -12.76 -17.51
C ILE A 384 -7.85 -13.74 -18.67
N ASP A 385 -6.66 -14.22 -19.03
CA ASP A 385 -6.48 -15.19 -20.11
C ASP A 385 -7.22 -16.50 -19.82
N GLN A 386 -7.08 -17.01 -18.58
CA GLN A 386 -7.81 -18.23 -18.14
C GLN A 386 -9.32 -18.04 -18.11
N PHE A 387 -9.78 -16.82 -17.74
CA PHE A 387 -11.21 -16.49 -17.75
C PHE A 387 -11.77 -16.45 -19.15
N LEU A 388 -11.11 -15.76 -20.08
CA LEU A 388 -11.52 -15.64 -21.48
C LEU A 388 -11.57 -16.98 -22.22
N MET A 389 -10.66 -17.92 -21.89
CA MET A 389 -10.69 -19.28 -22.45
C MET A 389 -11.98 -20.05 -22.07
N LYS A 390 -12.59 -19.71 -20.93
CA LYS A 390 -13.78 -20.41 -20.40
C LYS A 390 -15.09 -19.67 -20.68
N HIS A 391 -15.05 -18.40 -21.06
CA HIS A 391 -16.19 -17.52 -21.24
C HIS A 391 -16.17 -16.90 -22.64
N SER A 392 -16.76 -17.63 -23.63
CA SER A 392 -16.86 -17.17 -25.02
C SER A 392 -17.76 -15.94 -25.21
N ASP A 393 -18.56 -15.61 -24.19
CA ASP A 393 -19.39 -14.41 -24.10
C ASP A 393 -18.63 -13.18 -23.57
N ALA A 394 -17.33 -13.32 -23.25
CA ALA A 394 -16.49 -12.25 -22.73
C ALA A 394 -15.52 -11.74 -23.81
N THR A 395 -15.40 -10.42 -23.90
CA THR A 395 -14.39 -9.74 -24.74
C THR A 395 -13.59 -8.76 -23.88
N GLN A 396 -12.25 -8.84 -23.92
CA GLN A 396 -11.41 -7.82 -23.30
C GLN A 396 -11.34 -6.58 -24.19
N LEU A 397 -11.65 -5.42 -23.62
CA LEU A 397 -11.60 -4.13 -24.31
C LEU A 397 -10.24 -3.46 -24.07
N SER A 398 -9.74 -2.68 -25.06
CA SER A 398 -8.59 -1.80 -24.85
C SER A 398 -8.95 -0.68 -23.86
N ILE A 399 -8.01 -0.39 -22.97
CA ILE A 399 -8.08 0.73 -22.02
C ILE A 399 -7.29 1.96 -22.50
N ASP A 400 -6.57 1.86 -23.61
CA ASP A 400 -5.65 2.89 -24.11
C ASP A 400 -6.33 4.23 -24.33
N ASN A 401 -7.46 4.23 -25.03
CA ASN A 401 -8.20 5.46 -25.34
C ASN A 401 -8.63 6.26 -24.10
N VAL A 402 -8.93 5.56 -23.00
CA VAL A 402 -9.30 6.22 -21.74
C VAL A 402 -8.06 6.79 -21.06
N LEU A 403 -6.96 6.05 -21.07
CA LEU A 403 -5.70 6.48 -20.48
C LEU A 403 -5.10 7.67 -21.21
N ASP A 404 -5.06 7.63 -22.54
CA ASP A 404 -4.52 8.71 -23.39
C ASP A 404 -5.29 10.03 -23.24
N SER A 405 -6.62 9.96 -23.09
CA SER A 405 -7.46 11.16 -22.99
C SER A 405 -7.42 11.85 -21.63
N THR A 406 -7.21 11.09 -20.55
CA THR A 406 -7.33 11.59 -19.18
C THR A 406 -6.02 11.54 -18.38
N HIS A 407 -5.01 10.78 -18.84
CA HIS A 407 -3.83 10.44 -18.07
C HIS A 407 -2.56 10.33 -18.93
N GLN A 408 -2.22 11.37 -19.66
CA GLN A 408 -1.17 11.42 -20.71
C GLN A 408 0.25 10.96 -20.29
N ASN A 409 0.51 10.76 -19.00
CA ASN A 409 1.82 10.37 -18.47
C ASN A 409 1.83 8.98 -17.84
N ILE A 410 0.79 8.18 -18.02
CA ILE A 410 0.74 6.80 -17.52
C ILE A 410 1.06 5.82 -18.65
N THR A 411 2.12 5.06 -18.47
CA THR A 411 2.47 3.93 -19.32
C THR A 411 2.03 2.64 -18.70
N HIS A 412 1.52 1.72 -19.50
CA HIS A 412 1.14 0.38 -19.07
C HIS A 412 1.55 -0.69 -20.08
N MET A 413 1.69 -1.91 -19.61
CA MET A 413 1.91 -3.11 -20.43
C MET A 413 0.68 -4.01 -20.29
N GLN A 414 -0.18 -4.06 -21.31
CA GLN A 414 -1.40 -4.88 -21.29
C GLN A 414 -2.24 -4.69 -20.00
N GLY A 415 -2.44 -3.44 -19.57
CA GLY A 415 -3.17 -3.11 -18.36
C GLY A 415 -2.33 -3.08 -17.07
N GLN A 416 -1.09 -3.56 -17.08
CA GLN A 416 -0.20 -3.48 -15.94
C GLN A 416 0.48 -2.11 -15.85
N LEU A 417 0.18 -1.37 -14.80
CA LEU A 417 0.92 -0.17 -14.41
C LEU A 417 2.12 -0.59 -13.55
N ILE A 418 3.31 -0.28 -14.03
CA ILE A 418 4.54 -0.46 -13.26
C ILE A 418 4.66 0.70 -12.27
N PRO A 419 5.00 0.45 -10.99
CA PRO A 419 5.19 1.51 -10.01
C PRO A 419 6.16 2.58 -10.52
N SER A 420 5.79 3.84 -10.38
CA SER A 420 6.56 5.01 -10.83
C SER A 420 6.67 6.07 -9.72
N ASN A 421 7.33 7.19 -10.00
CA ASN A 421 7.41 8.30 -9.04
C ASN A 421 6.04 8.92 -8.74
N SER A 422 5.06 8.82 -9.65
CA SER A 422 3.74 9.45 -9.52
C SER A 422 2.63 8.51 -9.05
N HIS A 423 2.75 7.21 -9.24
CA HIS A 423 1.72 6.21 -8.89
C HIS A 423 2.31 4.88 -8.44
N ASP A 424 1.52 4.13 -7.72
CA ASP A 424 1.78 2.75 -7.33
C ASP A 424 1.52 1.77 -8.50
N GLY A 425 1.85 0.48 -8.29
CA GLY A 425 1.56 -0.57 -9.26
C GLY A 425 0.11 -1.05 -9.16
N PHE A 426 -0.56 -1.10 -10.31
CA PHE A 426 -1.93 -1.62 -10.46
C PHE A 426 -2.05 -2.43 -11.74
N PHE A 427 -3.03 -3.31 -11.77
CA PHE A 427 -3.44 -3.98 -13.01
C PHE A 427 -4.91 -3.69 -13.28
N TYR A 428 -5.24 -3.48 -14.55
CA TYR A 428 -6.59 -3.19 -15.05
C TYR A 428 -6.94 -4.04 -16.26
N ALA A 429 -8.06 -4.72 -16.23
CA ALA A 429 -8.63 -5.38 -17.40
C ALA A 429 -10.13 -5.07 -17.49
N LEU A 430 -10.55 -4.46 -18.60
CA LEU A 430 -11.94 -4.14 -18.87
C LEU A 430 -12.54 -5.24 -19.75
N LEU A 431 -13.56 -5.91 -19.25
CA LEU A 431 -14.26 -7.01 -19.92
C LEU A 431 -15.68 -6.57 -20.28
N GLN A 432 -16.15 -6.91 -21.48
CA GLN A 432 -17.53 -6.71 -21.90
C GLN A 432 -18.24 -8.04 -22.13
N LYS A 433 -19.49 -8.13 -21.67
CA LYS A 433 -20.35 -9.31 -21.87
C LYS A 433 -21.17 -9.15 -23.14
N ASN A 434 -21.02 -10.08 -24.07
CA ASN A 434 -21.71 -10.08 -25.38
C ASN A 434 -23.13 -10.62 -25.29
#